data_86672430ec6ae6fee588374c7e21cb6d
#
_entry.id   86672430ec6ae6fee588374c7e21cb6d
#
_cell.length_a   1.000
_cell.length_b   1.000
_cell.length_c   1.000
_cell.angle_alpha   90.00
_cell.angle_beta   90.00
_cell.angle_gamma   90.00
#
_symmetry.space_group_name_H-M   'P 1'
#
loop_
_entity.id
_entity.type
_entity.pdbx_description
1 polymer ?
#
loop_
_entity_poly.entity_id
_entity_poly.type
_entity_poly.pdbx_seq_one_letter_code
_entity_poly.pdbx_strand_id
1 'polypeptide(L)'
;MASSIGKNIKISIFGESHGPAVGVVIDGIPSGTKINLNELDKLMMERMGMDIPGTTARKEPEHLEFLSGVRMENDYSCCHATGTPISVIIRNENFNSDDYSKNEGVLRPGHADFTQLIKWGEYADIVGGGHLSGRLTAPLAVAGGICLQLLEKEGIELSAGLKSLGRHELSCKASEAFGTKDFCSEISNLVEAVKAEGDSLGGIVWVKANGLPAGIGEPIFDKVESRLGQMIFSIPAVKGLEFGSGFEGARMRGSENNDEFCLANDECCLVHDEFCLANEKFCNADDAFCPANEPPIEANCGKDKDTEHFLERDCDNEQFTGSDCDIRAYYSSERDPRDCHSSERYGKTYYGIERDARTCYDSEMNDKVFGIKLMSNNCGGILGGITTGSELCFNVAIKPTPSISKPQKTVNLKTKQNVLLSTKGRHDASVAIRAVPVIRAATALVLYDLFIDYKENHNG
;
A
#
# COMPACT_ATOMS: atom_id res chain seq x y z
N MET A 1 -16.04 -12.68 10.09
CA MET A 1 -15.22 -13.92 9.93
C MET A 1 -13.81 -13.49 9.54
N ALA A 2 -12.78 -14.20 10.03
CA ALA A 2 -11.39 -13.73 9.90
C ALA A 2 -10.75 -13.96 8.51
N SER A 3 -11.40 -14.69 7.61
CA SER A 3 -10.87 -15.02 6.27
C SER A 3 -11.68 -14.39 5.13
N SER A 4 -12.52 -13.40 5.46
CA SER A 4 -13.32 -12.65 4.48
C SER A 4 -13.17 -11.16 4.72
N ILE A 5 -13.06 -10.38 3.65
CA ILE A 5 -12.89 -8.92 3.67
C ILE A 5 -13.53 -8.30 2.41
N GLY A 6 -13.79 -7.00 2.46
CA GLY A 6 -14.34 -6.20 1.36
C GLY A 6 -15.76 -5.74 1.62
N LYS A 7 -16.16 -4.65 0.99
CA LYS A 7 -17.49 -4.04 1.05
C LYS A 7 -18.27 -4.33 -0.23
N ASN A 8 -17.79 -3.86 -1.34
CA ASN A 8 -18.35 -4.05 -2.69
C ASN A 8 -17.76 -5.28 -3.35
N ILE A 9 -16.43 -5.40 -3.32
CA ILE A 9 -15.71 -6.59 -3.75
C ILE A 9 -15.36 -7.41 -2.52
N LYS A 10 -16.13 -8.46 -2.27
CA LYS A 10 -15.94 -9.35 -1.12
C LYS A 10 -15.10 -10.55 -1.52
N ILE A 11 -14.04 -10.80 -0.76
CA ILE A 11 -13.24 -12.01 -0.94
C ILE A 11 -13.32 -12.89 0.29
N SER A 12 -13.28 -14.21 0.07
CA SER A 12 -13.11 -15.22 1.11
C SER A 12 -11.99 -16.16 0.70
N ILE A 13 -10.92 -16.19 1.49
CA ILE A 13 -9.75 -17.06 1.24
C ILE A 13 -9.88 -18.32 2.10
N PHE A 14 -9.58 -19.47 1.52
CA PHE A 14 -9.66 -20.78 2.17
C PHE A 14 -8.50 -21.68 1.79
N GLY A 15 -8.37 -22.78 2.52
CA GLY A 15 -7.33 -23.79 2.33
C GLY A 15 -6.14 -23.61 3.26
N GLU A 16 -5.18 -24.52 3.14
CA GLU A 16 -4.03 -24.67 4.00
C GLU A 16 -2.80 -25.01 3.15
N SER A 17 -1.61 -24.66 3.67
CA SER A 17 -0.35 -24.82 2.93
C SER A 17 -0.09 -26.26 2.47
N HIS A 18 -0.47 -27.25 3.28
CA HIS A 18 -0.29 -28.67 3.04
C HIS A 18 -1.62 -29.42 2.88
N GLY A 19 -2.73 -28.68 2.75
CA GLY A 19 -4.01 -29.23 2.32
C GLY A 19 -4.06 -29.45 0.82
N PRO A 20 -5.17 -29.97 0.26
CA PRO A 20 -5.30 -30.34 -1.16
C PRO A 20 -5.18 -29.12 -2.09
N ALA A 21 -5.65 -27.95 -1.65
CA ALA A 21 -5.63 -26.71 -2.43
C ALA A 21 -5.75 -25.50 -1.51
N VAL A 22 -5.38 -24.33 -2.04
CA VAL A 22 -5.78 -23.01 -1.51
C VAL A 22 -6.70 -22.36 -2.54
N GLY A 23 -7.58 -21.45 -2.10
CA GLY A 23 -8.50 -20.82 -3.05
C GLY A 23 -9.10 -19.53 -2.53
N VAL A 24 -9.83 -18.87 -3.43
CA VAL A 24 -10.58 -17.65 -3.15
C VAL A 24 -11.97 -17.74 -3.78
N VAL A 25 -12.94 -17.20 -3.07
CA VAL A 25 -14.25 -16.82 -3.61
C VAL A 25 -14.27 -15.31 -3.68
N ILE A 26 -14.60 -14.74 -4.86
CA ILE A 26 -14.66 -13.31 -5.14
C ILE A 26 -16.09 -12.99 -5.53
N ASP A 27 -16.74 -12.11 -4.80
CA ASP A 27 -18.10 -11.63 -5.08
C ASP A 27 -18.08 -10.13 -5.32
N GLY A 28 -18.99 -9.64 -6.20
CA GLY A 28 -19.11 -8.23 -6.54
C GLY A 28 -18.47 -7.83 -7.89
N ILE A 29 -17.85 -8.75 -8.62
CA ILE A 29 -17.33 -8.45 -9.97
C ILE A 29 -18.51 -8.32 -10.95
N PRO A 30 -18.65 -7.17 -11.66
CA PRO A 30 -19.77 -6.94 -12.56
C PRO A 30 -19.85 -7.96 -13.71
N SER A 31 -21.08 -8.33 -14.10
CA SER A 31 -21.30 -9.21 -15.25
C SER A 31 -20.72 -8.60 -16.53
N GLY A 32 -20.13 -9.43 -17.38
CA GLY A 32 -19.50 -8.99 -18.62
C GLY A 32 -18.07 -8.43 -18.46
N THR A 33 -17.56 -8.34 -17.22
CA THR A 33 -16.15 -7.95 -17.00
C THR A 33 -15.23 -8.92 -17.72
N LYS A 34 -14.42 -8.42 -18.66
CA LYS A 34 -13.38 -9.18 -19.32
C LYS A 34 -12.15 -9.26 -18.41
N ILE A 35 -11.69 -10.48 -18.17
CA ILE A 35 -10.50 -10.82 -17.37
C ILE A 35 -9.47 -11.45 -18.31
N ASN A 36 -8.31 -10.84 -18.43
CA ASN A 36 -7.17 -11.35 -19.18
C ASN A 36 -6.40 -12.36 -18.31
N LEU A 37 -6.44 -13.63 -18.71
CA LEU A 37 -5.82 -14.71 -17.97
C LEU A 37 -4.29 -14.69 -18.10
N ASN A 38 -3.75 -14.22 -19.24
CA ASN A 38 -2.31 -14.10 -19.41
C ASN A 38 -1.68 -13.08 -18.45
N GLU A 39 -2.37 -11.95 -18.18
CA GLU A 39 -1.91 -10.98 -17.19
C GLU A 39 -2.00 -11.53 -15.76
N LEU A 40 -3.03 -12.34 -15.47
CA LEU A 40 -3.13 -13.05 -14.19
C LEU A 40 -1.98 -14.05 -14.02
N ASP A 41 -1.70 -14.85 -15.03
CA ASP A 41 -0.59 -15.82 -15.03
C ASP A 41 0.76 -15.11 -14.85
N LYS A 42 0.97 -13.96 -15.51
CA LYS A 42 2.17 -13.16 -15.35
C LYS A 42 2.33 -12.67 -13.89
N LEU A 43 1.27 -12.16 -13.28
CA LEU A 43 1.29 -11.76 -11.87
C LEU A 43 1.60 -12.95 -10.94
N MET A 44 1.06 -14.14 -11.24
CA MET A 44 1.33 -15.34 -10.48
C MET A 44 2.79 -15.80 -10.64
N MET A 45 3.38 -15.66 -11.83
CA MET A 45 4.81 -15.91 -12.07
C MET A 45 5.70 -14.93 -11.30
N GLU A 46 5.38 -13.65 -11.33
CA GLU A 46 6.06 -12.62 -10.52
C GLU A 46 6.01 -12.97 -9.02
N ARG A 47 4.84 -13.39 -8.52
CA ARG A 47 4.67 -13.82 -7.13
C ARG A 47 5.51 -15.05 -6.79
N MET A 48 5.69 -15.98 -7.70
CA MET A 48 6.56 -17.12 -7.49
C MET A 48 8.04 -16.72 -7.41
N GLY A 49 8.39 -15.56 -7.95
CA GLY A 49 9.76 -15.05 -7.97
C GLY A 49 10.67 -15.90 -8.84
N MET A 50 10.14 -16.46 -9.95
CA MET A 50 10.93 -17.31 -10.85
C MET A 50 12.11 -16.52 -11.40
N ASP A 51 13.29 -17.15 -11.30
CA ASP A 51 14.58 -16.64 -11.78
C ASP A 51 15.11 -15.38 -11.06
N ILE A 52 14.45 -14.90 -9.98
CA ILE A 52 14.95 -13.81 -9.15
C ILE A 52 15.87 -14.38 -8.06
N PRO A 53 17.13 -13.87 -7.90
CA PRO A 53 18.02 -14.27 -6.84
C PRO A 53 17.36 -14.11 -5.46
N GLY A 54 17.54 -15.09 -4.58
CA GLY A 54 17.01 -15.02 -3.22
C GLY A 54 15.65 -15.67 -3.01
N THR A 55 14.96 -16.01 -4.07
CA THR A 55 13.69 -16.73 -4.00
C THR A 55 13.92 -18.25 -3.95
N THR A 56 12.85 -18.99 -3.60
CA THR A 56 12.89 -20.45 -3.55
C THR A 56 13.12 -21.07 -4.93
N ALA A 57 13.85 -22.18 -4.96
CA ALA A 57 14.03 -22.97 -6.18
C ALA A 57 12.79 -23.78 -6.61
N ARG A 58 11.64 -23.58 -5.99
CA ARG A 58 10.39 -24.25 -6.33
C ARG A 58 9.84 -23.68 -7.63
N LYS A 59 9.83 -24.48 -8.69
CA LYS A 59 9.47 -24.09 -10.06
C LYS A 59 8.12 -24.67 -10.52
N GLU A 60 7.13 -24.77 -9.64
CA GLU A 60 5.84 -25.32 -10.03
C GLU A 60 4.92 -24.19 -10.48
N PRO A 61 4.37 -24.26 -11.70
CA PRO A 61 3.38 -23.30 -12.15
C PRO A 61 2.13 -23.39 -11.27
N GLU A 62 1.61 -22.25 -10.85
CA GLU A 62 0.37 -22.15 -10.07
C GLU A 62 -0.81 -22.13 -11.05
N HIS A 63 -1.34 -23.30 -11.40
CA HIS A 63 -2.50 -23.39 -12.28
C HIS A 63 -3.76 -22.88 -11.59
N LEU A 64 -4.45 -21.94 -12.25
CA LEU A 64 -5.71 -21.36 -11.79
C LEU A 64 -6.88 -22.20 -12.31
N GLU A 65 -7.57 -22.90 -11.42
CA GLU A 65 -8.79 -23.62 -11.74
C GLU A 65 -10.01 -22.77 -11.39
N PHE A 66 -10.68 -22.21 -12.40
CA PHE A 66 -11.93 -21.48 -12.22
C PHE A 66 -13.09 -22.47 -12.11
N LEU A 67 -13.76 -22.50 -10.96
CA LEU A 67 -14.85 -23.42 -10.68
C LEU A 67 -16.23 -22.83 -10.95
N SER A 68 -16.36 -21.50 -10.88
CA SER A 68 -17.62 -20.77 -11.10
C SER A 68 -17.38 -19.31 -11.43
N GLY A 69 -18.44 -18.62 -11.82
CA GLY A 69 -18.47 -17.17 -11.96
C GLY A 69 -17.86 -16.62 -13.25
N VAL A 70 -17.38 -17.47 -14.15
CA VAL A 70 -16.76 -17.03 -15.40
C VAL A 70 -17.25 -17.88 -16.61
N ARG A 71 -17.20 -17.24 -17.77
CA ARG A 71 -17.35 -17.89 -19.09
C ARG A 71 -16.04 -17.74 -19.84
N MET A 72 -15.36 -18.85 -20.12
CA MET A 72 -14.09 -18.89 -20.85
C MET A 72 -14.28 -18.55 -22.34
N GLU A 73 -13.32 -17.84 -22.92
CA GLU A 73 -13.17 -17.70 -24.37
C GLU A 73 -12.56 -18.99 -24.99
N ASN A 74 -12.73 -19.18 -26.29
CA ASN A 74 -12.33 -20.42 -26.97
C ASN A 74 -10.82 -20.67 -26.94
N ASP A 75 -9.99 -19.61 -26.90
CA ASP A 75 -8.53 -19.68 -26.87
C ASP A 75 -7.95 -19.69 -25.45
N TYR A 76 -8.79 -19.65 -24.42
CA TYR A 76 -8.40 -19.61 -23.02
C TYR A 76 -7.49 -18.44 -22.64
N SER A 77 -7.38 -17.40 -23.48
CA SER A 77 -6.60 -16.19 -23.16
C SER A 77 -7.34 -15.25 -22.22
N CYS A 78 -8.66 -15.28 -22.27
CA CYS A 78 -9.55 -14.43 -21.50
C CYS A 78 -10.79 -15.19 -21.02
N CYS A 79 -11.44 -14.63 -20.00
CA CYS A 79 -12.77 -15.03 -19.59
C CYS A 79 -13.64 -13.82 -19.27
N HIS A 80 -14.95 -14.00 -19.21
CA HIS A 80 -15.91 -12.97 -18.82
C HIS A 80 -16.60 -13.36 -17.53
N ALA A 81 -16.65 -12.46 -16.56
CA ALA A 81 -17.42 -12.63 -15.33
C ALA A 81 -18.92 -12.75 -15.66
N THR A 82 -19.61 -13.65 -14.98
CA THR A 82 -21.06 -13.86 -15.16
C THR A 82 -21.90 -12.98 -14.24
N GLY A 83 -21.27 -12.28 -13.27
CA GLY A 83 -21.95 -11.53 -12.20
C GLY A 83 -22.32 -12.41 -11.00
N THR A 84 -21.98 -13.71 -11.01
CA THR A 84 -22.09 -14.58 -9.84
C THR A 84 -20.72 -14.75 -9.20
N PRO A 85 -20.61 -15.25 -7.94
CA PRO A 85 -19.31 -15.39 -7.28
C PRO A 85 -18.30 -16.21 -8.11
N ILE A 86 -17.12 -15.61 -8.32
CA ILE A 86 -15.99 -16.26 -8.98
C ILE A 86 -15.27 -17.11 -7.93
N SER A 87 -15.16 -18.41 -8.18
CA SER A 87 -14.41 -19.34 -7.34
C SER A 87 -13.19 -19.86 -8.06
N VAL A 88 -12.01 -19.69 -7.47
CA VAL A 88 -10.73 -20.14 -8.04
C VAL A 88 -9.99 -20.95 -7.00
N ILE A 89 -9.45 -22.09 -7.42
CA ILE A 89 -8.54 -22.91 -6.62
C ILE A 89 -7.18 -23.04 -7.26
N ILE A 90 -6.17 -23.25 -6.43
CA ILE A 90 -4.79 -23.52 -6.82
C ILE A 90 -4.37 -24.78 -6.05
N ARG A 91 -4.13 -25.89 -6.77
CA ARG A 91 -3.77 -27.16 -6.15
C ARG A 91 -2.38 -27.12 -5.55
N ASN A 92 -2.20 -27.88 -4.47
CA ASN A 92 -0.90 -28.10 -3.84
C ASN A 92 -0.38 -29.46 -4.34
N GLU A 93 0.46 -29.46 -5.38
CA GLU A 93 0.91 -30.70 -6.03
C GLU A 93 2.14 -31.33 -5.37
N ASN A 94 3.03 -30.52 -4.80
CA ASN A 94 4.32 -30.95 -4.26
C ASN A 94 4.53 -30.54 -2.80
N PHE A 95 3.75 -31.10 -1.89
CA PHE A 95 4.05 -30.96 -0.46
C PHE A 95 4.78 -32.22 0.04
N ASN A 96 5.97 -32.02 0.60
CA ASN A 96 6.70 -33.09 1.25
C ASN A 96 6.46 -33.00 2.77
N SER A 97 5.57 -33.82 3.28
CA SER A 97 5.26 -33.90 4.72
C SER A 97 6.40 -34.44 5.57
N ASP A 98 7.35 -35.16 4.96
CA ASP A 98 8.45 -35.81 5.68
C ASP A 98 9.44 -34.82 6.31
N ASP A 99 9.56 -33.63 5.74
CA ASP A 99 10.43 -32.57 6.30
C ASP A 99 9.92 -32.06 7.65
N TYR A 100 8.63 -32.21 7.95
CA TYR A 100 8.00 -31.74 9.19
C TYR A 100 7.89 -32.81 10.25
N SER A 101 7.83 -34.10 9.87
CA SER A 101 7.68 -35.23 10.80
C SER A 101 8.86 -35.35 11.79
N LYS A 102 10.08 -34.98 11.36
CA LYS A 102 11.31 -35.05 12.19
C LYS A 102 11.35 -34.03 13.32
N ASN A 103 10.58 -32.96 13.23
CA ASN A 103 10.53 -31.85 14.19
C ASN A 103 9.18 -31.75 14.88
N GLU A 104 8.42 -32.83 14.93
CA GLU A 104 7.10 -32.83 15.54
C GLU A 104 7.14 -32.38 17.02
N GLY A 105 6.33 -31.39 17.36
CA GLY A 105 6.29 -30.79 18.67
C GLY A 105 7.35 -29.72 18.96
N VAL A 106 8.25 -29.46 18.00
CA VAL A 106 9.23 -28.36 18.12
C VAL A 106 8.65 -27.08 17.54
N LEU A 107 8.58 -26.04 18.35
CA LEU A 107 8.10 -24.72 17.91
C LEU A 107 9.14 -24.05 17.02
N ARG A 108 8.74 -23.55 15.87
CA ARG A 108 9.64 -22.82 14.95
C ARG A 108 9.72 -21.33 15.36
N PRO A 109 10.93 -20.83 15.71
CA PRO A 109 11.09 -19.41 16.04
C PRO A 109 10.62 -18.51 14.91
N GLY A 110 9.93 -17.42 15.26
CA GLY A 110 9.44 -16.45 14.29
C GLY A 110 8.23 -16.88 13.44
N HIS A 111 7.75 -18.13 13.59
CA HIS A 111 6.51 -18.62 12.96
C HIS A 111 5.32 -18.53 13.93
N ALA A 112 4.13 -18.80 13.41
CA ALA A 112 2.90 -18.71 14.17
C ALA A 112 2.53 -20.01 14.95
N ASP A 113 3.42 -21.00 14.99
CA ASP A 113 3.15 -22.31 15.60
C ASP A 113 2.62 -22.17 17.03
N PHE A 114 3.31 -21.37 17.86
CA PHE A 114 2.91 -21.15 19.25
C PHE A 114 1.52 -20.50 19.36
N THR A 115 1.28 -19.45 18.60
CA THR A 115 0.00 -18.72 18.65
C THR A 115 -1.16 -19.52 18.10
N GLN A 116 -0.91 -20.37 17.08
CA GLN A 116 -1.90 -21.31 16.55
C GLN A 116 -2.29 -22.36 17.61
N LEU A 117 -1.31 -22.96 18.27
CA LEU A 117 -1.57 -23.94 19.34
C LEU A 117 -2.34 -23.35 20.51
N ILE A 118 -2.01 -22.11 20.92
CA ILE A 118 -2.80 -21.43 21.98
C ILE A 118 -4.22 -21.16 21.54
N LYS A 119 -4.42 -20.79 20.25
CA LYS A 119 -5.75 -20.40 19.74
C LYS A 119 -6.65 -21.60 19.47
N TRP A 120 -6.10 -22.68 18.88
CA TRP A 120 -6.89 -23.81 18.37
C TRP A 120 -6.54 -25.16 19.04
N GLY A 121 -5.58 -25.17 19.96
CA GLY A 121 -5.20 -26.38 20.68
C GLY A 121 -4.73 -27.50 19.75
N GLU A 122 -5.19 -28.71 20.01
CA GLU A 122 -4.88 -29.90 19.22
C GLU A 122 -5.39 -29.89 17.77
N TYR A 123 -6.34 -29.01 17.46
CA TYR A 123 -6.91 -28.85 16.12
C TYR A 123 -6.14 -27.85 15.25
N ALA A 124 -5.04 -27.29 15.77
CA ALA A 124 -4.20 -26.37 15.00
C ALA A 124 -3.46 -27.10 13.88
N ASP A 125 -3.68 -26.71 12.62
CA ASP A 125 -2.82 -27.12 11.50
C ASP A 125 -1.56 -26.25 11.44
N ILE A 126 -0.48 -26.74 12.06
CA ILE A 126 0.82 -26.06 12.08
C ILE A 126 1.75 -26.54 10.95
N VAL A 127 1.36 -27.56 10.17
CA VAL A 127 2.20 -28.13 9.11
C VAL A 127 2.35 -27.09 8.00
N GLY A 128 3.60 -26.68 7.72
CA GLY A 128 3.91 -25.64 6.75
C GLY A 128 3.31 -24.25 7.08
N GLY A 129 2.76 -24.08 8.31
CA GLY A 129 2.07 -22.87 8.75
C GLY A 129 0.57 -22.87 8.48
N GLY A 130 0.02 -23.92 7.89
CA GLY A 130 -1.41 -24.11 7.64
C GLY A 130 -2.04 -22.92 6.91
N HIS A 131 -3.14 -22.41 7.46
CA HIS A 131 -3.86 -21.23 6.95
C HIS A 131 -3.10 -19.90 7.17
N LEU A 132 -2.08 -19.86 8.02
CA LEU A 132 -1.24 -18.67 8.26
C LEU A 132 0.04 -18.66 7.39
N SER A 133 0.15 -19.58 6.45
CA SER A 133 1.28 -19.68 5.53
C SER A 133 1.27 -18.58 4.47
N GLY A 134 2.46 -18.16 4.00
CA GLY A 134 2.61 -17.32 2.82
C GLY A 134 1.96 -17.90 1.55
N ARG A 135 1.63 -19.20 1.52
CA ARG A 135 0.88 -19.85 0.43
C ARG A 135 -0.48 -19.19 0.17
N LEU A 136 -1.13 -18.69 1.24
CA LEU A 136 -2.46 -18.05 1.17
C LEU A 136 -2.42 -16.67 0.46
N THR A 137 -1.22 -16.15 0.16
CA THR A 137 -1.08 -14.96 -0.70
C THR A 137 -1.34 -15.25 -2.18
N ALA A 138 -1.34 -16.52 -2.62
CA ALA A 138 -1.65 -16.88 -4.00
C ALA A 138 -3.12 -16.57 -4.35
N PRO A 139 -4.13 -17.07 -3.61
CA PRO A 139 -5.52 -16.69 -3.86
C PRO A 139 -5.79 -15.20 -3.67
N LEU A 140 -5.08 -14.50 -2.75
CA LEU A 140 -5.16 -13.05 -2.62
C LEU A 140 -4.66 -12.34 -3.89
N ALA A 141 -3.53 -12.81 -4.47
CA ALA A 141 -2.98 -12.26 -5.71
C ALA A 141 -3.92 -12.46 -6.91
N VAL A 142 -4.66 -13.57 -6.96
CA VAL A 142 -5.69 -13.78 -8.00
C VAL A 142 -6.79 -12.73 -7.91
N ALA A 143 -7.36 -12.52 -6.73
CA ALA A 143 -8.42 -11.53 -6.52
C ALA A 143 -7.92 -10.11 -6.85
N GLY A 144 -6.75 -9.73 -6.31
CA GLY A 144 -6.15 -8.43 -6.57
C GLY A 144 -5.73 -8.24 -8.03
N GLY A 145 -5.29 -9.30 -8.72
CA GLY A 145 -4.94 -9.26 -10.14
C GLY A 145 -6.14 -8.97 -11.05
N ILE A 146 -7.34 -9.43 -10.67
CA ILE A 146 -8.58 -9.04 -11.35
C ILE A 146 -8.86 -7.55 -11.11
N CYS A 147 -8.70 -7.08 -9.88
CA CYS A 147 -8.91 -5.66 -9.54
C CYS A 147 -7.87 -4.74 -10.20
N LEU A 148 -6.61 -5.18 -10.39
CA LEU A 148 -5.60 -4.44 -11.16
C LEU A 148 -6.10 -4.14 -12.58
N GLN A 149 -6.59 -5.14 -13.29
CA GLN A 149 -7.13 -4.98 -14.64
C GLN A 149 -8.36 -4.07 -14.69
N LEU A 150 -9.15 -4.04 -13.62
CA LEU A 150 -10.31 -3.15 -13.50
C LEU A 150 -9.88 -1.70 -13.26
N LEU A 151 -8.87 -1.46 -12.44
CA LEU A 151 -8.31 -0.12 -12.21
C LEU A 151 -7.61 0.42 -13.46
N GLU A 152 -6.84 -0.41 -14.17
CA GLU A 152 -6.21 -0.02 -15.44
C GLU A 152 -7.22 0.46 -16.49
N LYS A 153 -8.40 -0.16 -16.57
CA LYS A 153 -9.49 0.28 -17.47
C LYS A 153 -10.06 1.64 -17.09
N GLU A 154 -9.91 2.04 -15.83
CA GLU A 154 -10.33 3.35 -15.31
C GLU A 154 -9.17 4.38 -15.36
N GLY A 155 -8.03 4.04 -15.99
CA GLY A 155 -6.86 4.92 -16.07
C GLY A 155 -6.04 4.98 -14.77
N ILE A 156 -6.27 4.07 -13.83
CA ILE A 156 -5.54 4.02 -12.56
C ILE A 156 -4.43 2.98 -12.66
N GLU A 157 -3.19 3.43 -12.56
CA GLU A 157 -1.99 2.60 -12.68
C GLU A 157 -1.34 2.35 -11.32
N LEU A 158 -1.09 1.08 -10.99
CA LEU A 158 -0.39 0.69 -9.78
C LEU A 158 0.99 0.11 -10.10
N SER A 159 2.00 0.66 -9.46
CA SER A 159 3.36 0.15 -9.47
C SER A 159 3.83 -0.22 -8.07
N ALA A 160 4.74 -1.18 -7.98
CA ALA A 160 5.40 -1.57 -6.74
C ALA A 160 6.79 -2.10 -7.03
N GLY A 161 7.70 -1.88 -6.08
CA GLY A 161 9.06 -2.36 -6.17
C GLY A 161 9.70 -2.53 -4.80
N LEU A 162 10.95 -2.97 -4.80
CA LEU A 162 11.72 -3.15 -3.57
C LEU A 162 12.57 -1.89 -3.34
N LYS A 163 12.35 -1.17 -2.23
CA LYS A 163 13.13 0.00 -1.84
C LYS A 163 14.45 -0.41 -1.20
N SER A 164 14.41 -1.42 -0.32
CA SER A 164 15.61 -1.90 0.37
C SER A 164 15.56 -3.40 0.64
N LEU A 165 16.73 -4.01 0.78
CA LEU A 165 16.90 -5.40 1.17
C LEU A 165 17.89 -5.47 2.34
N GLY A 166 17.40 -5.81 3.53
CA GLY A 166 18.17 -5.66 4.77
C GLY A 166 18.51 -4.18 5.02
N ARG A 167 19.80 -3.88 5.09
CA ARG A 167 20.32 -2.50 5.25
C ARG A 167 20.75 -1.86 3.94
N HIS A 168 20.70 -2.61 2.85
CA HIS A 168 21.06 -2.12 1.54
C HIS A 168 19.85 -1.43 0.89
N GLU A 169 19.97 -0.16 0.61
CA GLU A 169 19.00 0.58 -0.20
C GLU A 169 19.31 0.35 -1.67
N LEU A 170 18.29 0.01 -2.46
CA LEU A 170 18.46 -0.23 -3.89
C LEU A 170 18.59 1.12 -4.62
N SER A 171 19.40 1.13 -5.67
CA SER A 171 19.42 2.27 -6.61
C SER A 171 18.02 2.53 -7.17
N CYS A 172 17.70 3.78 -7.50
CA CYS A 172 16.41 4.15 -8.10
C CYS A 172 16.10 3.25 -9.30
N LYS A 173 17.09 3.06 -10.19
CA LYS A 173 16.97 2.22 -11.39
C LYS A 173 16.59 0.77 -11.07
N ALA A 174 17.22 0.15 -10.08
CA ALA A 174 16.91 -1.22 -9.69
C ALA A 174 15.59 -1.31 -8.92
N SER A 175 15.30 -0.34 -8.07
CA SER A 175 14.06 -0.27 -7.30
C SER A 175 12.82 -0.24 -8.20
N GLU A 176 12.84 0.52 -9.30
CA GLU A 176 11.76 0.62 -10.28
C GLU A 176 11.71 -0.53 -11.28
N ALA A 177 12.84 -1.21 -11.50
CA ALA A 177 13.00 -2.26 -12.48
C ALA A 177 12.85 -3.68 -11.89
N PHE A 178 11.86 -3.89 -11.00
CA PHE A 178 11.64 -5.17 -10.32
C PHE A 178 11.64 -6.35 -11.29
N GLY A 179 12.42 -7.38 -10.95
CA GLY A 179 12.53 -8.62 -11.74
C GLY A 179 13.40 -8.53 -13.01
N THR A 180 13.92 -7.36 -13.36
CA THR A 180 14.83 -7.20 -14.51
C THR A 180 16.26 -7.67 -14.20
N LYS A 181 17.12 -7.70 -15.24
CA LYS A 181 18.53 -8.04 -15.08
C LYS A 181 19.27 -7.06 -14.16
N ASP A 182 18.96 -5.76 -14.24
CA ASP A 182 19.59 -4.72 -13.41
C ASP A 182 19.25 -4.95 -11.95
N PHE A 183 17.98 -5.16 -11.62
CA PHE A 183 17.51 -5.53 -10.29
C PHE A 183 18.21 -6.79 -9.78
N CYS A 184 18.19 -7.87 -10.56
CA CYS A 184 18.80 -9.14 -10.18
C CYS A 184 20.30 -9.02 -9.94
N SER A 185 21.03 -8.22 -10.75
CA SER A 185 22.48 -8.04 -10.58
C SER A 185 22.83 -7.31 -9.30
N GLU A 186 22.01 -6.31 -8.91
CA GLU A 186 22.24 -5.52 -7.69
C GLU A 186 22.06 -6.36 -6.41
N ILE A 187 21.03 -7.21 -6.38
CA ILE A 187 20.73 -8.00 -5.18
C ILE A 187 21.49 -9.34 -5.08
N SER A 188 22.06 -9.84 -6.19
CA SER A 188 22.65 -11.20 -6.26
C SER A 188 23.71 -11.44 -5.20
N ASN A 189 24.72 -10.59 -5.13
CA ASN A 189 25.84 -10.77 -4.18
C ASN A 189 25.36 -10.73 -2.73
N LEU A 190 24.42 -9.82 -2.41
CA LEU A 190 23.86 -9.69 -1.07
C LEU A 190 23.11 -10.96 -0.65
N VAL A 191 22.29 -11.46 -1.56
CA VAL A 191 21.48 -12.66 -1.33
C VAL A 191 22.35 -13.91 -1.19
N GLU A 192 23.37 -14.06 -2.03
CA GLU A 192 24.31 -15.18 -1.97
C GLU A 192 25.12 -15.18 -0.67
N ALA A 193 25.60 -14.01 -0.23
CA ALA A 193 26.30 -13.88 1.04
C ALA A 193 25.43 -14.32 2.22
N VAL A 194 24.19 -13.85 2.30
CA VAL A 194 23.25 -14.20 3.38
C VAL A 194 22.85 -15.68 3.33
N LYS A 195 22.66 -16.25 2.13
CA LYS A 195 22.42 -17.69 1.96
C LYS A 195 23.61 -18.52 2.45
N ALA A 196 24.84 -18.10 2.14
CA ALA A 196 26.04 -18.77 2.60
C ALA A 196 26.16 -18.77 4.13
N GLU A 197 25.69 -17.71 4.78
CA GLU A 197 25.62 -17.64 6.24
C GLU A 197 24.46 -18.47 6.84
N GLY A 198 23.55 -18.99 6.02
CA GLY A 198 22.35 -19.70 6.47
C GLY A 198 21.31 -18.79 7.13
N ASP A 199 21.29 -17.51 6.77
CA ASP A 199 20.43 -16.47 7.34
C ASP A 199 19.43 -15.92 6.30
N SER A 200 18.69 -14.86 6.64
CA SER A 200 17.70 -14.21 5.78
C SER A 200 17.66 -12.70 6.01
N LEU A 201 17.07 -11.98 5.05
CA LEU A 201 16.87 -10.53 5.09
C LEU A 201 15.38 -10.17 5.05
N GLY A 202 15.03 -9.10 5.74
CA GLY A 202 13.81 -8.35 5.50
C GLY A 202 14.00 -7.36 4.36
N GLY A 203 12.99 -6.54 4.10
CA GLY A 203 13.06 -5.48 3.10
C GLY A 203 11.92 -4.51 3.22
N ILE A 204 12.00 -3.43 2.46
CA ILE A 204 10.94 -2.43 2.33
C ILE A 204 10.44 -2.47 0.89
N VAL A 205 9.13 -2.63 0.74
CA VAL A 205 8.42 -2.55 -0.55
C VAL A 205 7.76 -1.19 -0.65
N TRP A 206 7.98 -0.47 -1.75
CA TRP A 206 7.22 0.73 -2.06
C TRP A 206 6.05 0.41 -2.99
N VAL A 207 4.99 1.21 -2.88
CA VAL A 207 3.82 1.15 -3.76
C VAL A 207 3.44 2.57 -4.15
N LYS A 208 3.08 2.74 -5.42
CA LYS A 208 2.58 3.97 -6.00
C LYS A 208 1.31 3.68 -6.80
N ALA A 209 0.34 4.58 -6.73
CA ALA A 209 -0.84 4.56 -7.58
C ALA A 209 -1.08 5.93 -8.19
N ASN A 210 -1.14 5.98 -9.51
CA ASN A 210 -1.38 7.18 -10.31
C ASN A 210 -2.77 7.12 -10.94
N GLY A 211 -3.36 8.27 -11.26
CA GLY A 211 -4.67 8.37 -11.88
C GLY A 211 -5.85 8.22 -10.92
N LEU A 212 -5.60 8.14 -9.59
CA LEU A 212 -6.68 8.15 -8.61
C LEU A 212 -7.33 9.55 -8.58
N PRO A 213 -8.65 9.66 -8.75
CA PRO A 213 -9.33 10.94 -8.54
C PRO A 213 -9.25 11.38 -7.07
N ALA A 214 -9.33 12.68 -6.80
CA ALA A 214 -9.54 13.18 -5.46
C ALA A 214 -10.93 12.77 -4.95
N GLY A 215 -11.04 12.48 -3.66
CA GLY A 215 -12.34 12.19 -3.05
C GLY A 215 -12.63 10.71 -2.79
N ILE A 216 -11.69 9.79 -3.07
CA ILE A 216 -11.84 8.38 -2.68
C ILE A 216 -11.51 8.22 -1.19
N GLY A 217 -12.32 7.45 -0.47
CA GLY A 217 -12.18 7.19 0.96
C GLY A 217 -13.21 7.92 1.80
N GLU A 218 -13.41 7.46 3.02
CA GLU A 218 -14.41 7.98 3.95
C GLU A 218 -13.78 8.26 5.34
N PRO A 219 -14.11 9.40 5.98
CA PRO A 219 -13.79 9.57 7.37
C PRO A 219 -14.74 8.70 8.21
N ILE A 220 -14.43 8.16 9.31
CA ILE A 220 -13.23 8.17 10.15
C ILE A 220 -12.55 6.80 10.03
N PHE A 221 -13.37 5.70 9.85
CA PHE A 221 -12.91 4.32 9.94
C PHE A 221 -12.61 3.71 8.56
N ASP A 222 -13.28 4.16 7.52
CA ASP A 222 -13.10 3.71 6.14
C ASP A 222 -12.14 4.61 5.33
N LYS A 223 -11.20 5.26 6.02
CA LYS A 223 -10.09 5.99 5.41
C LYS A 223 -9.29 5.08 4.46
N VAL A 224 -8.73 5.67 3.42
CA VAL A 224 -7.83 4.93 2.50
C VAL A 224 -6.73 4.22 3.28
N GLU A 225 -6.06 4.92 4.22
CA GLU A 225 -4.99 4.33 5.05
C GLU A 225 -5.51 3.20 5.93
N SER A 226 -6.72 3.33 6.50
CA SER A 226 -7.31 2.31 7.37
C SER A 226 -7.63 1.04 6.60
N ARG A 227 -8.22 1.17 5.41
CA ARG A 227 -8.59 0.05 4.53
C ARG A 227 -7.33 -0.63 3.96
N LEU A 228 -6.35 0.16 3.49
CA LEU A 228 -5.04 -0.36 3.07
C LEU A 228 -4.33 -1.04 4.25
N GLY A 229 -4.29 -0.41 5.43
CA GLY A 229 -3.68 -0.99 6.62
C GLY A 229 -4.27 -2.34 6.98
N GLN A 230 -5.59 -2.47 7.01
CA GLN A 230 -6.26 -3.74 7.29
C GLN A 230 -5.85 -4.84 6.29
N MET A 231 -5.81 -4.53 5.00
CA MET A 231 -5.45 -5.49 3.95
C MET A 231 -3.96 -5.83 3.99
N ILE A 232 -3.08 -4.83 4.04
CA ILE A 232 -1.63 -5.01 3.96
C ILE A 232 -1.10 -5.75 5.19
N PHE A 233 -1.59 -5.44 6.41
CA PHE A 233 -1.22 -6.19 7.62
C PHE A 233 -1.78 -7.62 7.66
N SER A 234 -2.74 -7.99 6.79
CA SER A 234 -3.18 -9.38 6.64
C SER A 234 -2.16 -10.25 5.89
N ILE A 235 -1.25 -9.63 5.14
CA ILE A 235 -0.20 -10.35 4.39
C ILE A 235 0.86 -10.86 5.37
N PRO A 236 1.20 -12.17 5.34
CA PRO A 236 2.24 -12.71 6.21
C PRO A 236 3.58 -11.99 6.06
N ALA A 237 4.29 -11.82 7.18
CA ALA A 237 5.58 -11.14 7.32
C ALA A 237 5.54 -9.60 7.26
N VAL A 238 4.42 -8.96 6.94
CA VAL A 238 4.28 -7.50 7.08
C VAL A 238 4.40 -7.09 8.54
N LYS A 239 5.15 -6.00 8.81
CA LYS A 239 5.42 -5.47 10.15
C LYS A 239 5.27 -3.96 10.28
N GLY A 240 5.25 -3.24 9.18
CA GLY A 240 5.11 -1.79 9.16
C GLY A 240 4.46 -1.31 7.89
N LEU A 241 3.84 -0.14 7.99
CA LEU A 241 3.21 0.58 6.89
C LEU A 241 3.38 2.07 7.18
N GLU A 242 3.80 2.84 6.19
CA GLU A 242 3.91 4.29 6.28
C GLU A 242 3.50 4.94 4.96
N PHE A 243 2.76 6.04 5.04
CA PHE A 243 2.29 6.81 3.89
C PHE A 243 3.08 8.10 3.75
N GLY A 244 3.42 8.49 2.52
CA GLY A 244 4.18 9.70 2.23
C GLY A 244 5.49 9.77 3.03
N SER A 245 5.70 10.87 3.78
CA SER A 245 6.85 11.07 4.65
C SER A 245 6.90 10.09 5.84
N GLY A 246 5.78 9.44 6.17
CA GLY A 246 5.71 8.37 7.16
C GLY A 246 6.30 8.75 8.51
N PHE A 247 7.20 7.89 9.04
CA PHE A 247 7.87 8.13 10.32
C PHE A 247 8.84 9.32 10.29
N GLU A 248 9.36 9.70 9.11
CA GLU A 248 10.22 10.86 8.98
C GLU A 248 9.43 12.16 9.21
N GLY A 249 8.16 12.23 8.78
CA GLY A 249 7.25 13.33 9.04
C GLY A 249 7.11 13.65 10.54
N ALA A 250 7.25 12.65 11.44
CA ALA A 250 7.23 12.87 12.89
C ALA A 250 8.45 13.65 13.43
N ARG A 251 9.52 13.80 12.63
CA ARG A 251 10.73 14.54 12.95
C ARG A 251 10.76 15.92 12.31
N MET A 252 9.91 16.15 11.31
CA MET A 252 9.78 17.42 10.59
C MET A 252 9.01 18.45 11.40
N ARG A 253 9.24 19.73 11.11
CA ARG A 253 8.38 20.81 11.54
C ARG A 253 7.13 20.87 10.65
N GLY A 254 6.05 21.48 11.14
CA GLY A 254 4.83 21.63 10.33
C GLY A 254 5.08 22.34 9.00
N SER A 255 5.94 23.37 8.97
CA SER A 255 6.34 24.08 7.75
C SER A 255 7.16 23.26 6.77
N GLU A 256 7.79 22.18 7.20
CA GLU A 256 8.55 21.25 6.37
C GLU A 256 7.68 20.09 5.84
N ASN A 257 6.68 19.70 6.63
CA ASN A 257 5.82 18.56 6.33
C ASN A 257 4.52 18.94 5.61
N ASN A 258 4.06 20.21 5.72
CA ASN A 258 2.81 20.59 5.09
C ASN A 258 2.96 20.69 3.57
N ASP A 259 2.07 20.02 2.85
CA ASP A 259 1.97 20.14 1.41
C ASP A 259 1.19 21.41 1.06
N GLU A 260 1.88 22.43 0.56
CA GLU A 260 1.28 23.70 0.18
C GLU A 260 0.44 23.56 -1.08
N PHE A 261 -0.58 24.39 -1.24
CA PHE A 261 -1.45 24.42 -2.41
C PHE A 261 -1.06 25.57 -3.34
N CYS A 262 -1.15 25.33 -4.64
CA CYS A 262 -1.06 26.36 -5.66
C CYS A 262 -2.17 26.21 -6.71
N LEU A 263 -2.42 27.27 -7.48
CA LEU A 263 -3.27 27.20 -8.65
C LEU A 263 -2.51 26.52 -9.79
N ALA A 264 -3.13 25.59 -10.49
CA ALA A 264 -2.49 24.81 -11.55
C ALA A 264 -1.94 25.66 -12.73
N ASN A 265 -2.51 26.88 -12.92
CA ASN A 265 -2.10 27.83 -13.98
C ASN A 265 -1.11 28.89 -13.49
N ASP A 266 -0.57 28.77 -12.28
CA ASP A 266 0.38 29.75 -11.74
C ASP A 266 1.80 29.41 -12.21
N GLU A 267 2.54 30.41 -12.75
CA GLU A 267 3.93 30.22 -13.23
C GLU A 267 4.86 29.68 -12.12
N CYS A 268 4.52 29.89 -10.85
CA CYS A 268 5.24 29.35 -9.72
C CYS A 268 5.27 27.81 -9.70
N CYS A 269 4.21 27.15 -10.20
CA CYS A 269 4.14 25.68 -10.26
C CYS A 269 5.02 25.09 -11.37
N LEU A 270 5.21 25.82 -12.48
CA LEU A 270 6.05 25.36 -13.61
C LEU A 270 7.54 25.29 -13.22
N VAL A 271 7.99 26.20 -12.36
CA VAL A 271 9.38 26.23 -11.89
C VAL A 271 9.68 25.06 -10.95
N HIS A 272 8.67 24.62 -10.19
CA HIS A 272 8.83 23.49 -9.25
C HIS A 272 8.89 22.15 -10.00
N ASP A 273 8.10 21.97 -11.05
CA ASP A 273 8.13 20.75 -11.88
C ASP A 273 9.49 20.60 -12.60
N GLU A 274 10.09 21.70 -13.09
CA GLU A 274 11.46 21.69 -13.65
C GLU A 274 12.53 21.41 -12.58
N PHE A 275 12.34 21.88 -11.35
CA PHE A 275 13.27 21.64 -10.24
C PHE A 275 13.20 20.19 -9.73
N CYS A 276 12.01 19.58 -9.68
CA CYS A 276 11.84 18.16 -9.37
C CYS A 276 12.44 17.26 -10.44
N LEU A 277 12.22 17.56 -11.73
CA LEU A 277 12.84 16.86 -12.86
C LEU A 277 14.36 17.04 -12.90
N ALA A 278 14.89 18.17 -12.43
CA ALA A 278 16.34 18.43 -12.34
C ALA A 278 16.97 17.64 -11.18
N ASN A 279 16.27 17.47 -10.05
CA ASN A 279 16.76 16.70 -8.91
C ASN A 279 16.76 15.18 -9.16
N GLU A 280 15.89 14.66 -10.02
CA GLU A 280 15.99 13.26 -10.49
C GLU A 280 17.29 12.99 -11.27
N LYS A 281 17.92 14.02 -11.86
CA LYS A 281 19.23 13.91 -12.52
C LYS A 281 20.43 13.95 -11.57
N PHE A 282 20.25 14.36 -10.31
CA PHE A 282 21.32 14.46 -9.32
C PHE A 282 21.49 13.23 -8.41
N CYS A 283 20.67 12.20 -8.57
CA CYS A 283 20.87 10.92 -7.90
C CYS A 283 21.92 10.00 -8.57
N ASN A 284 22.90 10.59 -9.26
CA ASN A 284 24.04 9.84 -9.76
C ASN A 284 25.29 10.17 -8.94
N ALA A 285 25.81 9.11 -8.33
CA ALA A 285 27.19 8.86 -7.95
C ALA A 285 27.73 9.59 -6.69
N ASP A 286 28.14 8.74 -5.75
CA ASP A 286 29.36 8.91 -4.94
C ASP A 286 29.68 10.34 -4.51
N ASP A 287 28.99 10.85 -3.48
CA ASP A 287 29.69 11.69 -2.51
C ASP A 287 28.86 11.91 -1.24
N ALA A 288 29.51 11.61 -0.14
CA ALA A 288 29.05 11.91 1.19
C ALA A 288 29.05 13.45 1.40
N PHE A 289 28.10 13.91 2.18
CA PHE A 289 28.04 15.28 2.71
C PHE A 289 27.39 16.33 1.83
N CYS A 290 26.10 16.57 2.08
CA CYS A 290 25.51 17.87 1.83
C CYS A 290 25.50 18.66 3.15
N PRO A 291 26.29 19.74 3.29
CA PRO A 291 26.16 20.63 4.45
C PRO A 291 24.95 21.55 4.25
N ALA A 292 23.98 21.46 5.12
CA ALA A 292 22.97 22.49 5.30
C ALA A 292 23.65 23.78 5.77
N ASN A 293 23.71 24.79 4.91
CA ASN A 293 23.77 26.22 5.26
C ASN A 293 24.18 27.08 4.05
N GLU A 294 23.19 27.53 3.30
CA GLU A 294 23.28 28.83 2.62
C GLU A 294 21.98 29.61 2.84
N PRO A 295 22.05 30.90 3.18
CA PRO A 295 20.88 31.72 3.45
C PRO A 295 20.13 32.10 2.16
N PRO A 296 18.82 32.36 2.21
CA PRO A 296 18.02 32.67 1.03
C PRO A 296 18.47 33.98 0.38
N ILE A 297 18.52 33.97 -0.95
CA ILE A 297 18.77 35.12 -1.80
C ILE A 297 17.62 36.12 -1.61
N GLU A 298 17.92 37.29 -1.07
CA GLU A 298 16.99 38.42 -0.92
C GLU A 298 16.48 38.85 -2.31
N ALA A 299 15.22 38.60 -2.60
CA ALA A 299 14.52 39.26 -3.69
C ALA A 299 14.24 40.72 -3.29
N ASN A 300 14.87 41.63 -3.98
CA ASN A 300 14.71 43.08 -3.83
C ASN A 300 13.31 43.49 -4.27
N CYS A 301 12.38 43.63 -3.37
CA CYS A 301 11.09 44.28 -3.62
C CYS A 301 11.11 45.68 -3.00
N GLY A 302 10.77 46.67 -3.85
CA GLY A 302 10.91 48.09 -3.58
C GLY A 302 10.20 48.57 -2.34
N LYS A 303 10.87 49.46 -1.62
CA LYS A 303 10.37 50.20 -0.48
C LYS A 303 9.29 51.17 -0.92
N ASP A 304 8.09 51.03 -0.41
CA ASP A 304 7.21 52.17 -0.14
C ASP A 304 7.09 52.35 1.35
N LYS A 305 7.44 53.60 1.76
CA LYS A 305 7.33 54.12 3.12
C LYS A 305 5.88 54.50 3.34
N ASP A 306 5.37 54.11 4.47
CA ASP A 306 4.42 54.81 5.36
C ASP A 306 3.51 53.82 6.06
N THR A 307 3.86 53.50 7.27
CA THR A 307 2.97 53.39 8.43
C THR A 307 3.74 52.89 9.66
N GLU A 308 4.30 53.85 10.36
CA GLU A 308 4.58 53.75 11.80
C GLU A 308 3.28 54.00 12.59
N HIS A 309 3.20 53.31 13.70
CA HIS A 309 2.34 53.43 14.88
C HIS A 309 1.29 52.31 15.03
N PHE A 310 1.55 51.40 15.99
CA PHE A 310 0.71 51.22 17.17
C PHE A 310 1.20 50.04 18.05
N LEU A 311 1.79 50.43 19.19
CA LEU A 311 1.56 50.00 20.58
C LEU A 311 2.22 48.72 21.08
N GLU A 312 3.30 48.99 21.84
CA GLU A 312 3.62 48.30 23.08
C GLU A 312 2.48 48.47 24.09
N ARG A 313 2.03 47.43 24.72
CA ARG A 313 1.44 47.45 26.06
C ARG A 313 1.80 46.18 26.81
N ASP A 314 2.44 46.42 27.94
CA ASP A 314 2.70 45.52 29.05
C ASP A 314 1.44 44.79 29.52
N CYS A 315 1.60 43.53 29.89
CA CYS A 315 0.67 42.79 30.73
C CYS A 315 1.43 42.20 31.92
N ASP A 316 1.40 42.94 33.02
CA ASP A 316 1.69 42.42 34.35
C ASP A 316 0.55 41.54 34.87
N ASN A 317 0.96 40.45 35.53
CA ASN A 317 0.32 39.67 36.56
C ASN A 317 -1.14 39.96 36.94
N GLU A 318 -2.00 38.94 36.86
CA GLU A 318 -2.92 38.60 37.97
C GLU A 318 -3.36 37.14 37.92
N GLN A 319 -3.29 36.53 39.11
CA GLN A 319 -3.79 35.17 39.43
C GLN A 319 -5.31 35.12 39.34
N PHE A 320 -5.87 34.12 38.68
CA PHE A 320 -7.27 33.74 38.89
C PHE A 320 -7.36 32.24 39.20
N THR A 321 -7.82 31.98 40.42
CA THR A 321 -8.37 30.70 40.86
C THR A 321 -9.87 30.74 40.65
N GLY A 322 -10.46 29.60 40.16
CA GLY A 322 -11.90 29.37 40.34
C GLY A 322 -12.61 28.86 39.09
N SER A 323 -13.02 27.63 39.21
CA SER A 323 -14.11 26.87 38.60
C SER A 323 -15.16 27.61 37.78
N ASP A 324 -15.68 26.84 36.79
CA ASP A 324 -16.90 27.06 36.00
C ASP A 324 -16.74 27.92 34.72
N CYS A 325 -16.44 27.24 33.63
CA CYS A 325 -16.73 27.73 32.28
C CYS A 325 -17.91 26.98 31.70
N ASP A 326 -19.09 27.57 31.84
CA ASP A 326 -20.31 27.23 31.10
C ASP A 326 -20.08 27.42 29.57
N ILE A 327 -20.15 26.32 28.83
CA ILE A 327 -20.19 26.35 27.36
C ILE A 327 -21.62 26.63 26.94
N ARG A 328 -22.07 27.87 27.09
CA ARG A 328 -23.38 28.34 26.56
C ARG A 328 -23.38 29.82 26.23
N ALA A 329 -22.59 30.28 25.28
CA ALA A 329 -22.81 31.61 24.71
C ALA A 329 -22.05 31.82 23.40
N TYR A 330 -22.48 31.15 22.31
CA TYR A 330 -22.12 31.62 20.96
C TYR A 330 -23.18 31.26 19.91
N TYR A 331 -24.46 31.38 20.27
CA TYR A 331 -25.56 31.38 19.27
C TYR A 331 -26.67 32.32 19.78
N SER A 332 -26.45 33.62 19.64
CA SER A 332 -27.52 34.59 19.49
C SER A 332 -26.91 35.97 19.17
N SER A 333 -26.82 36.31 17.93
CA SER A 333 -26.97 37.68 17.47
C SER A 333 -27.78 37.66 16.19
N GLU A 334 -29.02 38.10 16.30
CA GLU A 334 -29.93 38.41 15.23
C GLU A 334 -29.24 39.33 14.22
N ARG A 335 -29.08 38.87 12.99
CA ARG A 335 -28.74 39.74 11.85
C ARG A 335 -30.03 39.99 11.04
N ASP A 336 -30.32 41.26 10.84
CA ASP A 336 -31.37 41.80 10.02
C ASP A 336 -31.32 41.17 8.58
N PRO A 337 -32.44 40.67 8.03
CA PRO A 337 -32.48 40.04 6.70
C PRO A 337 -32.20 40.95 5.51
N ARG A 338 -31.83 42.22 5.73
CA ARG A 338 -31.71 43.24 4.65
C ARG A 338 -30.27 43.48 4.16
N ASP A 339 -29.26 42.86 4.74
CA ASP A 339 -27.85 43.05 4.33
C ASP A 339 -27.23 41.96 3.46
N CYS A 340 -28.07 41.23 2.70
CA CYS A 340 -27.62 40.19 1.76
C CYS A 340 -27.34 40.70 0.35
N HIS A 341 -26.48 41.71 0.18
CA HIS A 341 -26.09 42.14 -1.18
C HIS A 341 -24.60 41.88 -1.52
N SER A 342 -23.81 41.23 -0.65
CA SER A 342 -22.41 40.91 -0.93
C SER A 342 -22.12 39.41 -1.11
N SER A 343 -23.09 38.52 -0.89
CA SER A 343 -22.91 37.06 -1.03
C SER A 343 -23.23 36.49 -2.41
N GLU A 344 -23.83 37.30 -3.29
CA GLU A 344 -24.20 36.82 -4.64
C GLU A 344 -23.03 36.65 -5.61
N ARG A 345 -21.83 37.13 -5.30
CA ARG A 345 -20.66 36.90 -6.17
C ARG A 345 -19.94 35.58 -5.92
N TYR A 346 -20.06 34.99 -4.73
CA TYR A 346 -19.42 33.70 -4.44
C TYR A 346 -20.30 32.48 -4.68
N GLY A 347 -21.64 32.65 -4.69
CA GLY A 347 -22.58 31.56 -4.85
C GLY A 347 -22.88 31.15 -6.29
N LYS A 348 -22.61 32.01 -7.26
CA LYS A 348 -22.96 31.74 -8.69
C LYS A 348 -21.87 31.00 -9.45
N THR A 349 -20.65 30.89 -8.91
CA THR A 349 -19.56 30.13 -9.54
C THR A 349 -19.62 28.63 -9.22
N TYR A 350 -20.36 28.24 -8.20
CA TYR A 350 -20.44 26.83 -7.75
C TYR A 350 -21.56 25.99 -8.40
N TYR A 351 -22.55 26.59 -9.05
CA TYR A 351 -23.73 25.87 -9.56
C TYR A 351 -23.94 25.99 -11.09
N GLY A 352 -22.96 26.47 -11.82
CA GLY A 352 -23.09 26.74 -13.27
C GLY A 352 -22.39 25.78 -14.21
N ILE A 353 -21.87 24.62 -13.72
CA ILE A 353 -21.27 23.61 -14.59
C ILE A 353 -22.36 22.58 -14.91
N GLU A 354 -22.96 22.67 -16.09
CA GLU A 354 -23.72 21.57 -16.67
C GLU A 354 -22.79 20.38 -16.84
N ARG A 355 -23.06 19.32 -16.05
CA ARG A 355 -22.27 18.08 -16.09
C ARG A 355 -22.67 17.32 -17.35
N ASP A 356 -21.79 17.30 -18.34
CA ASP A 356 -21.89 16.34 -19.43
C ASP A 356 -21.41 14.96 -18.93
N ALA A 357 -22.34 14.03 -18.80
CA ALA A 357 -22.18 12.74 -18.12
C ALA A 357 -21.29 11.71 -18.87
N ARG A 358 -20.39 12.15 -19.76
CA ARG A 358 -19.59 11.26 -20.63
C ARG A 358 -18.08 11.52 -20.63
N THR A 359 -17.53 12.27 -19.70
CA THR A 359 -16.08 12.49 -19.64
C THR A 359 -15.39 11.45 -18.79
N CYS A 360 -14.45 10.75 -19.39
CA CYS A 360 -13.50 9.85 -18.74
C CYS A 360 -12.88 10.49 -17.50
N TYR A 361 -12.80 9.71 -16.42
CA TYR A 361 -12.16 10.11 -15.16
C TYR A 361 -10.63 10.23 -15.37
N ASP A 362 -10.18 11.40 -15.79
CA ASP A 362 -8.78 11.75 -15.93
C ASP A 362 -8.29 12.44 -14.66
N SER A 363 -7.02 12.20 -14.28
CA SER A 363 -6.31 12.97 -13.24
C SER A 363 -6.32 14.47 -13.53
N GLU A 364 -6.46 14.85 -14.79
CA GLU A 364 -6.78 16.22 -15.23
C GLU A 364 -8.10 16.78 -14.69
N MET A 365 -8.97 15.98 -14.07
CA MET A 365 -10.26 16.44 -13.59
C MET A 365 -10.12 17.33 -12.35
N ASN A 366 -9.14 17.10 -11.48
CA ASN A 366 -8.89 17.95 -10.31
C ASN A 366 -8.43 19.34 -10.73
N ASP A 367 -7.56 19.41 -11.72
CA ASP A 367 -7.13 20.68 -12.33
C ASP A 367 -8.27 21.41 -13.01
N LYS A 368 -9.25 20.69 -13.56
CA LYS A 368 -10.44 21.25 -14.22
C LYS A 368 -11.52 21.73 -13.23
N VAL A 369 -11.67 21.07 -12.07
CA VAL A 369 -12.75 21.43 -11.12
C VAL A 369 -12.37 22.60 -10.24
N PHE A 370 -11.13 22.61 -9.69
CA PHE A 370 -10.66 23.65 -8.77
C PHE A 370 -9.39 24.34 -9.23
N GLY A 371 -8.66 23.78 -10.22
CA GLY A 371 -7.39 24.31 -10.69
C GLY A 371 -6.34 24.36 -9.58
N ILE A 372 -6.35 23.38 -8.66
CA ILE A 372 -5.46 23.34 -7.49
C ILE A 372 -4.52 22.14 -7.59
N LYS A 373 -3.24 22.37 -7.33
CA LYS A 373 -2.20 21.35 -7.18
C LYS A 373 -1.56 21.41 -5.79
N LEU A 374 -1.03 20.28 -5.33
CA LEU A 374 -0.10 20.22 -4.21
C LEU A 374 1.31 20.46 -4.70
N MET A 375 2.10 21.28 -3.98
CA MET A 375 3.49 21.60 -4.31
C MET A 375 4.47 20.51 -3.84
N SER A 376 4.05 19.64 -2.93
CA SER A 376 4.78 18.48 -2.44
C SER A 376 3.81 17.34 -2.16
N ASN A 377 4.30 16.18 -1.78
CA ASN A 377 3.45 14.99 -1.51
C ASN A 377 3.89 14.27 -0.23
N ASN A 378 4.18 15.02 0.83
CA ASN A 378 4.50 14.48 2.14
C ASN A 378 3.34 13.67 2.74
N CYS A 379 2.11 14.02 2.39
CA CYS A 379 0.90 13.30 2.78
C CYS A 379 0.73 11.94 2.07
N GLY A 380 1.52 11.68 1.01
CA GLY A 380 1.42 10.44 0.24
C GLY A 380 0.13 10.29 -0.56
N GLY A 381 -0.45 11.41 -1.02
CA GLY A 381 -1.68 11.43 -1.82
C GLY A 381 -2.98 11.32 -1.00
N ILE A 382 -2.92 11.45 0.33
CA ILE A 382 -4.06 11.28 1.22
C ILE A 382 -4.11 12.41 2.25
N LEU A 383 -5.22 13.12 2.35
CA LEU A 383 -5.50 14.09 3.39
C LEU A 383 -6.83 13.75 4.09
N GLY A 384 -6.80 13.67 5.41
CA GLY A 384 -7.99 13.34 6.19
C GLY A 384 -8.59 11.94 5.95
N GLY A 385 -7.85 11.06 5.27
CA GLY A 385 -8.31 9.72 4.90
C GLY A 385 -8.89 9.61 3.49
N ILE A 386 -8.81 10.71 2.73
CA ILE A 386 -9.40 10.86 1.40
C ILE A 386 -8.28 11.17 0.40
N THR A 387 -8.35 10.60 -0.80
CA THR A 387 -7.36 10.87 -1.86
C THR A 387 -7.38 12.32 -2.30
N THR A 388 -6.20 12.87 -2.60
CA THR A 388 -6.04 14.25 -3.08
C THR A 388 -6.05 14.39 -4.60
N GLY A 389 -5.97 13.28 -5.33
CA GLY A 389 -5.73 13.25 -6.78
C GLY A 389 -4.25 13.23 -7.16
N SER A 390 -3.35 13.48 -6.21
CA SER A 390 -1.91 13.28 -6.40
C SER A 390 -1.55 11.78 -6.33
N GLU A 391 -0.31 11.44 -6.70
CA GLU A 391 0.20 10.07 -6.57
C GLU A 391 -0.01 9.56 -5.12
N LEU A 392 -0.73 8.46 -4.98
CA LEU A 392 -0.79 7.74 -3.71
C LEU A 392 0.50 6.95 -3.55
N CYS A 393 1.23 7.18 -2.46
CA CYS A 393 2.48 6.46 -2.20
C CYS A 393 2.63 6.03 -0.74
N PHE A 394 3.14 4.80 -0.56
CA PHE A 394 3.40 4.23 0.76
C PHE A 394 4.49 3.15 0.73
N ASN A 395 5.07 2.86 1.90
CA ASN A 395 6.09 1.84 2.10
C ASN A 395 5.59 0.75 3.05
N VAL A 396 6.01 -0.49 2.79
CA VAL A 396 5.63 -1.68 3.57
C VAL A 396 6.89 -2.39 4.06
N ALA A 397 7.04 -2.49 5.37
CA ALA A 397 8.17 -3.21 5.99
C ALA A 397 7.86 -4.71 6.12
N ILE A 398 8.73 -5.54 5.58
CA ILE A 398 8.67 -7.00 5.59
C ILE A 398 9.78 -7.54 6.48
N LYS A 399 9.41 -8.35 7.48
CA LYS A 399 10.41 -9.00 8.34
C LYS A 399 11.22 -10.06 7.58
N PRO A 400 12.44 -10.40 8.05
CA PRO A 400 13.22 -11.52 7.51
C PRO A 400 12.44 -12.84 7.51
N THR A 401 12.72 -13.70 6.55
CA THR A 401 12.20 -15.07 6.51
C THR A 401 12.57 -15.81 7.77
N PRO A 402 11.64 -16.32 8.58
CA PRO A 402 11.99 -16.92 9.87
C PRO A 402 12.60 -18.32 9.75
N SER A 403 12.42 -19.00 8.61
CA SER A 403 13.03 -20.32 8.35
C SER A 403 14.48 -20.14 7.91
N ILE A 404 15.41 -20.27 8.85
CA ILE A 404 16.86 -20.13 8.61
C ILE A 404 17.62 -21.39 9.00
N SER A 405 18.80 -21.58 8.40
CA SER A 405 19.67 -22.73 8.70
C SER A 405 20.57 -22.51 9.92
N LYS A 406 20.70 -21.26 10.39
CA LYS A 406 21.39 -20.97 11.65
C LYS A 406 20.65 -21.62 12.82
N PRO A 407 21.36 -22.31 13.75
CA PRO A 407 20.74 -22.90 14.92
C PRO A 407 20.05 -21.85 15.80
N GLN A 408 18.78 -22.07 16.11
CA GLN A 408 17.98 -21.18 16.95
C GLN A 408 17.51 -21.94 18.20
N LYS A 409 17.52 -21.28 19.36
CA LYS A 409 16.98 -21.82 20.60
C LYS A 409 15.45 -21.86 20.52
N THR A 410 14.87 -23.00 20.90
CA THR A 410 13.42 -23.21 20.93
C THR A 410 13.07 -24.29 21.97
N VAL A 411 11.80 -24.69 21.98
CA VAL A 411 11.29 -25.72 22.91
C VAL A 411 10.63 -26.85 22.13
N ASN A 412 10.78 -28.06 22.64
CA ASN A 412 10.00 -29.21 22.23
C ASN A 412 8.87 -29.42 23.26
N LEU A 413 7.64 -29.24 22.81
CA LEU A 413 6.43 -29.34 23.67
C LEU A 413 6.15 -30.76 24.15
N LYS A 414 6.56 -31.79 23.36
CA LYS A 414 6.36 -33.20 23.74
C LYS A 414 7.34 -33.61 24.86
N THR A 415 8.60 -33.25 24.73
CA THR A 415 9.63 -33.60 25.71
C THR A 415 9.77 -32.58 26.83
N LYS A 416 9.14 -31.40 26.69
CA LYS A 416 9.25 -30.24 27.61
C LYS A 416 10.72 -29.80 27.84
N GLN A 417 11.53 -29.85 26.79
CA GLN A 417 12.93 -29.51 26.84
C GLN A 417 13.29 -28.36 25.90
N ASN A 418 14.29 -27.56 26.28
CA ASN A 418 14.91 -26.60 25.38
C ASN A 418 15.76 -27.36 24.37
N VAL A 419 15.60 -27.00 23.08
CA VAL A 419 16.32 -27.64 21.98
C VAL A 419 16.88 -26.57 21.03
N LEU A 420 17.83 -26.99 20.19
CA LEU A 420 18.28 -26.18 19.05
C LEU A 420 17.58 -26.67 17.78
N LEU A 421 17.02 -25.75 17.02
CA LEU A 421 16.42 -26.01 15.73
C LEU A 421 17.24 -25.33 14.63
N SER A 422 17.63 -26.09 13.62
CA SER A 422 18.11 -25.60 12.33
C SER A 422 17.12 -26.03 11.27
N THR A 423 16.51 -25.07 10.59
CA THR A 423 15.54 -25.39 9.53
C THR A 423 16.30 -25.74 8.26
N LYS A 424 16.27 -27.04 7.89
CA LYS A 424 16.83 -27.50 6.62
C LYS A 424 15.74 -27.45 5.57
N GLY A 425 16.01 -26.83 4.41
CA GLY A 425 15.04 -26.75 3.34
C GLY A 425 15.37 -25.66 2.33
N ARG A 426 14.57 -25.57 1.28
CA ARG A 426 14.65 -24.54 0.23
C ARG A 426 13.80 -23.35 0.66
N HIS A 427 14.39 -22.44 1.44
CA HIS A 427 13.72 -21.23 1.93
C HIS A 427 14.18 -20.00 1.13
N ASP A 428 13.28 -19.01 1.04
CA ASP A 428 13.62 -17.70 0.50
C ASP A 428 14.67 -17.02 1.38
N ALA A 429 15.75 -16.49 0.81
CA ALA A 429 16.65 -15.62 1.54
C ALA A 429 15.98 -14.31 1.94
N SER A 430 15.01 -13.86 1.16
CA SER A 430 14.09 -12.77 1.55
C SER A 430 12.71 -12.98 0.95
N VAL A 431 11.72 -13.04 1.81
CA VAL A 431 10.30 -13.08 1.38
C VAL A 431 9.82 -11.72 0.87
N ALA A 432 10.55 -10.62 1.15
CA ALA A 432 10.19 -9.28 0.67
C ALA A 432 10.12 -9.21 -0.86
N ILE A 433 11.01 -9.93 -1.56
CA ILE A 433 11.02 -10.01 -3.02
C ILE A 433 9.68 -10.53 -3.55
N ARG A 434 9.19 -11.63 -3.00
CA ARG A 434 7.91 -12.23 -3.41
C ARG A 434 6.68 -11.47 -2.91
N ALA A 435 6.87 -10.59 -1.92
CA ALA A 435 5.79 -9.77 -1.40
C ALA A 435 5.42 -8.61 -2.35
N VAL A 436 6.32 -8.14 -3.21
CA VAL A 436 6.08 -7.01 -4.13
C VAL A 436 4.80 -7.19 -4.96
N PRO A 437 4.64 -8.23 -5.80
CA PRO A 437 3.42 -8.41 -6.59
C PRO A 437 2.19 -8.69 -5.72
N VAL A 438 2.35 -9.31 -4.56
CA VAL A 438 1.24 -9.57 -3.62
C VAL A 438 0.72 -8.26 -3.03
N ILE A 439 1.61 -7.37 -2.62
CA ILE A 439 1.25 -6.06 -2.05
C ILE A 439 0.57 -5.20 -3.13
N ARG A 440 1.09 -5.19 -4.37
CA ARG A 440 0.47 -4.50 -5.50
C ARG A 440 -0.96 -5.00 -5.74
N ALA A 441 -1.16 -6.31 -5.80
CA ALA A 441 -2.47 -6.92 -5.98
C ALA A 441 -3.43 -6.63 -4.82
N ALA A 442 -2.95 -6.73 -3.57
CA ALA A 442 -3.74 -6.42 -2.39
C ALA A 442 -4.16 -4.95 -2.34
N THR A 443 -3.27 -4.03 -2.75
CA THR A 443 -3.58 -2.60 -2.90
C THR A 443 -4.68 -2.38 -3.93
N ALA A 444 -4.58 -3.02 -5.09
CA ALA A 444 -5.59 -2.92 -6.14
C ALA A 444 -6.98 -3.35 -5.67
N LEU A 445 -7.06 -4.42 -4.89
CA LEU A 445 -8.33 -4.89 -4.33
C LEU A 445 -8.98 -3.83 -3.44
N VAL A 446 -8.20 -3.19 -2.57
CA VAL A 446 -8.72 -2.13 -1.68
C VAL A 446 -9.11 -0.89 -2.45
N LEU A 447 -8.25 -0.43 -3.36
CA LEU A 447 -8.52 0.79 -4.12
C LEU A 447 -9.72 0.62 -5.04
N TYR A 448 -9.89 -0.55 -5.67
CA TYR A 448 -11.06 -0.81 -6.51
C TYR A 448 -12.35 -0.90 -5.68
N ASP A 449 -12.31 -1.53 -4.49
CA ASP A 449 -13.45 -1.61 -3.56
C ASP A 449 -13.92 -0.21 -3.11
N LEU A 450 -12.98 0.70 -2.81
CA LEU A 450 -13.25 2.11 -2.48
C LEU A 450 -13.68 2.92 -3.69
N PHE A 451 -13.13 2.65 -4.87
CA PHE A 451 -13.45 3.35 -6.11
C PHE A 451 -14.89 3.08 -6.56
N ILE A 452 -15.46 1.91 -6.28
CA ILE A 452 -16.87 1.63 -6.53
C ILE A 452 -17.75 2.57 -5.72
N ASP A 453 -17.49 2.73 -4.42
CA ASP A 453 -18.23 3.69 -3.57
C ASP A 453 -18.15 5.12 -4.12
N TYR A 454 -16.94 5.52 -4.54
CA TYR A 454 -16.72 6.84 -5.15
C TYR A 454 -17.57 7.02 -6.43
N LYS A 455 -17.59 6.02 -7.33
CA LYS A 455 -18.39 6.09 -8.56
C LYS A 455 -19.90 6.17 -8.30
N GLU A 456 -20.39 5.41 -7.32
CA GLU A 456 -21.82 5.45 -6.95
C GLU A 456 -22.23 6.83 -6.44
N ASN A 457 -21.38 7.47 -5.64
CA ASN A 457 -21.65 8.79 -5.07
C ASN A 457 -21.53 9.94 -6.08
N HIS A 458 -20.82 9.76 -7.20
CA HIS A 458 -20.58 10.82 -8.20
C HIS A 458 -21.37 10.63 -9.50
N ASN A 459 -21.96 9.45 -9.73
CA ASN A 459 -22.81 9.15 -10.90
C ASN A 459 -24.31 9.22 -10.60
N GLY A 460 -24.72 9.66 -9.36
CA GLY A 460 -26.10 9.84 -8.91
C GLY A 460 -26.74 11.17 -9.33
#